data_72f058c82439ff0293ce1f49dabe9630
#
_entry.id   72f058c82439ff0293ce1f49dabe9630
#
_cell.length_a   1.000
_cell.length_b   1.000
_cell.length_c   1.000
_cell.angle_alpha   90.00
_cell.angle_beta   90.00
_cell.angle_gamma   90.00
#
_symmetry.space_group_name_H-M   'P 1'
#
loop_
_entity.id
_entity.type
_entity.pdbx_description
1 polymer ?
#
loop_
_entity_poly.entity_id
_entity_poly.type
_entity_poly.pdbx_seq_one_letter_code
_entity_poly.pdbx_strand_id
1 'polypeptide(L)'
;MRMEHSIALVTGDTSGLGLAAARLLAGEGWHEIIITGRTLAQIQETAAQLAAETKRKVFMPLELDLDDPLSVQSALAELVKRGRPIDFLLLNAGMVPGKARVITSAGIEASQAPLIGHHQLTVSLLRANLLSPNGRIVIASAEPARGGRAHVQIHRRARLRGQILPGRPNRRC
;
A
#
# COMPACT_ATOMS: atom_id res chain seq x y z
N MET A 1 -19.46 -7.62 -16.24
CA MET A 1 -18.17 -7.11 -16.72
C MET A 1 -17.24 -8.32 -16.80
N ARG A 2 -16.68 -8.64 -17.97
CA ARG A 2 -15.78 -9.80 -18.09
C ARG A 2 -14.45 -9.47 -17.44
N MET A 3 -14.04 -10.27 -16.45
CA MET A 3 -12.79 -10.10 -15.70
C MET A 3 -11.58 -10.78 -16.39
N GLU A 4 -11.75 -11.20 -17.64
CA GLU A 4 -10.80 -12.07 -18.37
C GLU A 4 -9.39 -11.49 -18.58
N HIS A 5 -9.20 -10.19 -18.33
CA HIS A 5 -7.90 -9.53 -18.45
C HIS A 5 -7.60 -8.60 -17.27
N SER A 6 -8.45 -8.61 -16.24
CA SER A 6 -8.32 -7.69 -15.11
C SER A 6 -7.16 -8.04 -14.19
N ILE A 7 -6.41 -7.02 -13.78
CA ILE A 7 -5.27 -7.13 -12.89
C ILE A 7 -5.56 -6.38 -11.60
N ALA A 8 -5.42 -7.06 -10.47
CA ALA A 8 -5.43 -6.45 -9.15
C ALA A 8 -4.01 -6.41 -8.59
N LEU A 9 -3.65 -5.32 -7.91
CA LEU A 9 -2.47 -5.25 -7.06
C LEU A 9 -2.94 -4.97 -5.63
N VAL A 10 -2.53 -5.82 -4.71
CA VAL A 10 -2.86 -5.72 -3.29
C VAL A 10 -1.57 -5.56 -2.50
N THR A 11 -1.51 -4.64 -1.55
CA THR A 11 -0.35 -4.48 -0.68
C THR A 11 -0.58 -5.08 0.71
N GLY A 12 0.44 -5.77 1.26
CA GLY A 12 0.36 -6.37 2.58
C GLY A 12 -0.46 -7.65 2.64
N ASP A 13 -0.16 -8.62 1.76
CA ASP A 13 -0.99 -9.81 1.53
C ASP A 13 -0.57 -11.04 2.32
N THR A 14 0.48 -10.98 3.10
CA THR A 14 0.99 -12.15 3.82
C THR A 14 0.13 -12.53 5.03
N SER A 15 -0.80 -11.68 5.44
CA SER A 15 -1.69 -11.94 6.59
C SER A 15 -2.93 -11.02 6.59
N GLY A 16 -3.87 -11.30 7.45
CA GLY A 16 -5.00 -10.40 7.78
C GLY A 16 -5.89 -10.05 6.60
N LEU A 17 -6.22 -8.75 6.48
CA LEU A 17 -7.18 -8.26 5.48
C LEU A 17 -6.67 -8.37 4.05
N GLY A 18 -5.39 -8.14 3.79
CA GLY A 18 -4.82 -8.26 2.46
C GLY A 18 -4.90 -9.69 1.91
N LEU A 19 -4.54 -10.69 2.73
CA LEU A 19 -4.68 -12.10 2.38
C LEU A 19 -6.15 -12.47 2.10
N ALA A 20 -7.08 -11.99 2.93
CA ALA A 20 -8.51 -12.22 2.73
C ALA A 20 -9.01 -11.56 1.44
N ALA A 21 -8.56 -10.33 1.13
CA ALA A 21 -8.91 -9.63 -0.09
C ALA A 21 -8.39 -10.36 -1.34
N ALA A 22 -7.14 -10.83 -1.32
CA ALA A 22 -6.58 -11.62 -2.44
C ALA A 22 -7.39 -12.89 -2.70
N ARG A 23 -7.83 -13.57 -1.63
CA ARG A 23 -8.70 -14.75 -1.73
C ARG A 23 -10.06 -14.42 -2.33
N LEU A 24 -10.70 -13.33 -1.91
CA LEU A 24 -11.98 -12.86 -2.46
C LEU A 24 -11.86 -12.49 -3.92
N LEU A 25 -10.84 -11.74 -4.32
CA LEU A 25 -10.58 -11.38 -5.72
C LEU A 25 -10.43 -12.63 -6.60
N ALA A 26 -9.76 -13.66 -6.11
CA ALA A 26 -9.69 -14.93 -6.84
C ALA A 26 -11.08 -15.58 -7.00
N GLY A 27 -11.93 -15.53 -5.97
CA GLY A 27 -13.30 -16.01 -6.04
C GLY A 27 -14.17 -15.22 -7.03
N GLU A 28 -13.97 -13.91 -7.14
CA GLU A 28 -14.66 -13.01 -8.07
C GLU A 28 -14.21 -13.17 -9.53
N GLY A 29 -13.24 -14.02 -9.80
CA GLY A 29 -12.82 -14.33 -11.17
C GLY A 29 -11.73 -13.43 -11.76
N TRP A 30 -11.01 -12.66 -10.94
CA TRP A 30 -9.88 -11.85 -11.41
C TRP A 30 -8.86 -12.70 -12.15
N HIS A 31 -8.33 -12.16 -13.25
CA HIS A 31 -7.40 -12.86 -14.12
C HIS A 31 -5.99 -12.97 -13.50
N GLU A 32 -5.53 -11.89 -12.89
CA GLU A 32 -4.24 -11.82 -12.23
C GLU A 32 -4.35 -10.99 -10.94
N ILE A 33 -3.73 -11.49 -9.88
CA ILE A 33 -3.70 -10.83 -8.58
C ILE A 33 -2.24 -10.74 -8.15
N ILE A 34 -1.68 -9.54 -8.25
CA ILE A 34 -0.33 -9.24 -7.79
C ILE A 34 -0.40 -9.07 -6.28
N ILE A 35 0.26 -9.97 -5.57
CA ILE A 35 0.37 -9.94 -4.11
C ILE A 35 1.77 -9.49 -3.71
N THR A 36 1.86 -8.67 -2.67
CA THR A 36 3.12 -8.05 -2.30
C THR A 36 3.52 -8.31 -0.85
N GLY A 37 4.80 -8.23 -0.56
CA GLY A 37 5.36 -8.28 0.77
C GLY A 37 6.87 -8.04 0.75
N ARG A 38 7.48 -8.01 1.93
CA ARG A 38 8.85 -7.55 2.13
C ARG A 38 9.91 -8.49 1.60
N THR A 39 9.63 -9.78 1.47
CA THR A 39 10.57 -10.77 0.93
C THR A 39 9.91 -11.65 -0.11
N LEU A 40 10.63 -11.92 -1.21
CA LEU A 40 10.13 -12.73 -2.30
C LEU A 40 9.77 -14.15 -1.84
N ALA A 41 10.58 -14.75 -0.97
CA ALA A 41 10.33 -16.11 -0.47
C ALA A 41 8.98 -16.22 0.27
N GLN A 42 8.69 -15.28 1.16
CA GLN A 42 7.44 -15.25 1.92
C GLN A 42 6.21 -15.09 1.01
N ILE A 43 6.32 -14.27 -0.03
CA ILE A 43 5.21 -14.03 -0.95
C ILE A 43 5.00 -15.19 -1.89
N GLN A 44 6.05 -15.85 -2.31
CA GLN A 44 5.95 -17.09 -3.11
C GLN A 44 5.23 -18.18 -2.34
N GLU A 45 5.55 -18.35 -1.06
CA GLU A 45 4.84 -19.26 -0.16
C GLU A 45 3.36 -18.91 -0.04
N THR A 46 3.06 -17.60 0.19
CA THR A 46 1.68 -17.09 0.25
C THR A 46 0.93 -17.33 -1.07
N ALA A 47 1.57 -17.10 -2.23
CA ALA A 47 0.98 -17.35 -3.54
C ALA A 47 0.64 -18.84 -3.73
N ALA A 48 1.54 -19.73 -3.33
CA ALA A 48 1.33 -21.17 -3.39
C ALA A 48 0.17 -21.61 -2.48
N GLN A 49 0.10 -21.10 -1.26
CA GLN A 49 -0.98 -21.35 -0.32
C GLN A 49 -2.33 -20.90 -0.92
N LEU A 50 -2.43 -19.65 -1.38
CA LEU A 50 -3.64 -19.11 -1.99
C LEU A 50 -4.06 -19.91 -3.23
N ALA A 51 -3.12 -20.31 -4.07
CA ALA A 51 -3.41 -21.13 -5.25
C ALA A 51 -3.96 -22.50 -4.87
N ALA A 52 -3.43 -23.12 -3.81
CA ALA A 52 -3.92 -24.41 -3.30
C ALA A 52 -5.34 -24.28 -2.70
N GLU A 53 -5.59 -23.21 -1.92
CA GLU A 53 -6.90 -22.95 -1.29
C GLU A 53 -7.98 -22.64 -2.33
N THR A 54 -7.70 -21.75 -3.26
CA THR A 54 -8.68 -21.25 -4.24
C THR A 54 -8.81 -22.12 -5.50
N LYS A 55 -7.91 -23.09 -5.68
CA LYS A 55 -7.75 -23.89 -6.90
C LYS A 55 -7.48 -23.03 -8.15
N ARG A 56 -6.89 -21.85 -7.97
CA ARG A 56 -6.59 -20.92 -9.07
C ARG A 56 -5.12 -20.49 -9.06
N LYS A 57 -4.49 -20.50 -10.24
CA LYS A 57 -3.09 -20.08 -10.45
C LYS A 57 -3.04 -18.64 -10.98
N VAL A 58 -3.60 -17.70 -10.21
CA VAL A 58 -3.74 -16.29 -10.60
C VAL A 58 -2.88 -15.34 -9.76
N PHE A 59 -2.20 -15.86 -8.74
CA PHE A 59 -1.41 -15.06 -7.81
C PHE A 59 0.02 -14.87 -8.30
N MET A 60 0.42 -13.62 -8.43
CA MET A 60 1.74 -13.22 -8.89
C MET A 60 2.49 -12.53 -7.75
N PRO A 61 3.57 -13.15 -7.24
CA PRO A 61 4.37 -12.56 -6.18
C PRO A 61 5.18 -11.37 -6.71
N LEU A 62 5.18 -10.27 -5.96
CA LEU A 62 5.99 -9.09 -6.20
C LEU A 62 6.62 -8.62 -4.88
N GLU A 63 7.95 -8.58 -4.82
CA GLU A 63 8.64 -8.04 -3.65
C GLU A 63 8.42 -6.53 -3.56
N LEU A 64 7.95 -6.08 -2.40
CA LEU A 64 7.68 -4.67 -2.12
C LEU A 64 7.76 -4.41 -0.62
N ASP A 65 8.78 -3.67 -0.21
CA ASP A 65 8.87 -3.06 1.11
C ASP A 65 8.52 -1.58 1.00
N LEU A 66 7.40 -1.19 1.59
CA LEU A 66 6.94 0.21 1.58
C LEU A 66 7.75 1.11 2.52
N ASP A 67 8.55 0.52 3.40
CA ASP A 67 9.44 1.23 4.31
C ASP A 67 10.78 1.60 3.62
N ASP A 68 11.05 1.01 2.45
CA ASP A 68 12.24 1.26 1.63
C ASP A 68 11.88 1.86 0.26
N PRO A 69 12.22 3.14 0.01
CA PRO A 69 11.98 3.79 -1.27
C PRO A 69 12.64 3.09 -2.48
N LEU A 70 13.76 2.40 -2.29
CA LEU A 70 14.44 1.66 -3.36
C LEU A 70 13.67 0.38 -3.71
N SER A 71 13.09 -0.29 -2.73
CA SER A 71 12.21 -1.43 -2.97
C SER A 71 10.98 -1.01 -3.78
N VAL A 72 10.37 0.14 -3.46
CA VAL A 72 9.25 0.68 -4.25
C VAL A 72 9.65 0.96 -5.70
N GLN A 73 10.85 1.50 -5.94
CA GLN A 73 11.36 1.73 -7.29
C GLN A 73 11.60 0.42 -8.05
N SER A 74 12.16 -0.59 -7.39
CA SER A 74 12.40 -1.92 -7.97
C SER A 74 11.10 -2.61 -8.35
N ALA A 75 10.10 -2.58 -7.47
CA ALA A 75 8.77 -3.10 -7.73
C ALA A 75 8.10 -2.39 -8.93
N LEU A 76 8.23 -1.06 -9.00
CA LEU A 76 7.73 -0.29 -10.15
C LEU A 76 8.42 -0.72 -11.45
N ALA A 77 9.75 -0.88 -11.44
CA ALA A 77 10.50 -1.30 -12.64
C ALA A 77 10.02 -2.67 -13.14
N GLU A 78 9.73 -3.60 -12.24
CA GLU A 78 9.16 -4.90 -12.61
C GLU A 78 7.75 -4.78 -13.20
N LEU A 79 6.91 -3.92 -12.63
CA LEU A 79 5.57 -3.65 -13.18
C LEU A 79 5.62 -2.98 -14.56
N VAL A 80 6.56 -2.03 -14.75
CA VAL A 80 6.79 -1.38 -16.06
C VAL A 80 7.23 -2.41 -17.11
N LYS A 81 8.16 -3.30 -16.75
CA LYS A 81 8.63 -4.38 -17.63
C LYS A 81 7.49 -5.32 -18.06
N ARG A 82 6.52 -5.54 -17.20
CA ARG A 82 5.32 -6.33 -17.51
C ARG A 82 4.38 -5.62 -18.49
N GLY A 83 4.36 -4.28 -18.48
CA GLY A 83 3.63 -3.45 -19.44
C GLY A 83 2.11 -3.60 -19.42
N ARG A 84 1.54 -4.11 -18.32
CA ARG A 84 0.10 -4.37 -18.20
C ARG A 84 -0.52 -3.45 -17.16
N PRO A 85 -1.60 -2.71 -17.51
CA PRO A 85 -2.24 -1.78 -16.58
C PRO A 85 -2.98 -2.52 -15.47
N ILE A 86 -2.98 -1.91 -14.29
CA ILE A 86 -3.65 -2.38 -13.07
C ILE A 86 -5.06 -1.80 -13.05
N ASP A 87 -6.07 -2.64 -12.91
CA ASP A 87 -7.48 -2.25 -12.85
C ASP A 87 -7.97 -2.01 -11.42
N PHE A 88 -7.31 -2.64 -10.45
CA PHE A 88 -7.64 -2.48 -9.04
C PHE A 88 -6.37 -2.42 -8.19
N LEU A 89 -6.18 -1.32 -7.48
CA LEU A 89 -5.08 -1.10 -6.56
C LEU A 89 -5.63 -1.03 -5.13
N LEU A 90 -5.33 -2.02 -4.32
CA LEU A 90 -5.67 -2.04 -2.89
C LEU A 90 -4.44 -1.70 -2.05
N LEU A 91 -4.43 -0.50 -1.51
CA LEU A 91 -3.42 0.00 -0.57
C LEU A 91 -3.81 -0.42 0.85
N ASN A 92 -3.42 -1.65 1.24
CA ASN A 92 -3.84 -2.26 2.50
C ASN A 92 -2.71 -2.37 3.51
N ALA A 93 -1.46 -2.48 3.07
CA ALA A 93 -0.34 -2.58 3.99
C ALA A 93 -0.32 -1.44 5.00
N GLY A 94 -0.06 -1.77 6.23
CA GLY A 94 -0.01 -0.80 7.31
C GLY A 94 0.39 -1.46 8.61
N MET A 95 0.74 -0.65 9.59
CA MET A 95 1.02 -1.13 10.93
C MET A 95 0.38 -0.22 11.99
N VAL A 96 -0.01 -0.82 13.09
CA VAL A 96 -0.43 -0.06 14.27
C VAL A 96 0.82 0.39 15.02
N PRO A 97 0.95 1.67 15.38
CA PRO A 97 2.10 2.15 16.15
C PRO A 97 2.24 1.38 17.46
N GLY A 98 3.47 0.95 17.76
CA GLY A 98 3.82 0.39 19.06
C GLY A 98 3.95 1.48 20.14
N LYS A 99 4.30 1.07 21.36
CA LYS A 99 4.56 2.01 22.47
C LYS A 99 5.83 2.83 22.27
N ALA A 100 6.80 2.30 21.55
CA ALA A 100 8.06 2.97 21.25
C ALA A 100 8.06 3.52 19.83
N ARG A 101 8.65 4.70 19.66
CA ARG A 101 8.90 5.28 18.34
C ARG A 101 10.03 4.49 17.66
N VAL A 102 9.77 4.00 16.46
CA VAL A 102 10.73 3.29 15.62
C VAL A 102 10.98 4.10 14.37
N ILE A 103 12.24 4.30 14.02
CA ILE A 103 12.65 5.00 12.79
C ILE A 103 13.20 3.98 11.81
N THR A 104 12.74 4.02 10.57
CA THR A 104 13.23 3.16 9.48
C THR A 104 14.64 3.60 9.03
N SER A 105 15.29 2.79 8.22
CA SER A 105 16.58 3.13 7.60
C SER A 105 16.52 4.40 6.72
N ALA A 106 15.33 4.73 6.21
CA ALA A 106 15.07 5.95 5.45
C ALA A 106 14.83 7.19 6.33
N GLY A 107 14.95 7.08 7.66
CA GLY A 107 14.74 8.19 8.59
C GLY A 107 13.27 8.55 8.83
N ILE A 108 12.34 7.69 8.45
CA ILE A 108 10.90 7.88 8.55
C ILE A 108 10.37 7.12 9.77
N GLU A 109 9.39 7.66 10.46
CA GLU A 109 8.71 6.93 11.53
C GLU A 109 7.95 5.73 10.97
N ALA A 110 8.17 4.54 11.55
CA ALA A 110 7.75 3.26 10.97
C ALA A 110 6.24 3.13 10.71
N SER A 111 5.39 3.75 11.54
CA SER A 111 3.93 3.72 11.32
C SER A 111 3.48 4.61 10.16
N GLN A 112 4.30 5.57 9.75
CA GLN A 112 4.03 6.45 8.61
C GLN A 112 4.69 5.97 7.31
N ALA A 113 5.71 5.14 7.40
CA ALA A 113 6.46 4.66 6.24
C ALA A 113 5.55 3.97 5.20
N PRO A 114 4.61 3.09 5.56
CA PRO A 114 3.69 2.51 4.57
C PRO A 114 2.84 3.54 3.84
N LEU A 115 2.42 4.63 4.49
CA LEU A 115 1.66 5.70 3.85
C LEU A 115 2.50 6.42 2.79
N ILE A 116 3.76 6.70 3.10
CA ILE A 116 4.71 7.35 2.18
C ILE A 116 5.03 6.41 1.02
N GLY A 117 5.30 5.14 1.29
CA GLY A 117 5.53 4.12 0.27
C GLY A 117 4.33 3.92 -0.66
N HIS A 118 3.11 3.90 -0.12
CA HIS A 118 1.87 3.87 -0.92
C HIS A 118 1.73 5.09 -1.82
N HIS A 119 2.04 6.30 -1.29
CA HIS A 119 2.03 7.52 -2.09
C HIS A 119 3.03 7.42 -3.24
N GLN A 120 4.28 7.04 -2.95
CA GLN A 120 5.33 6.86 -3.96
C GLN A 120 4.91 5.84 -5.03
N LEU A 121 4.42 4.67 -4.64
CA LEU A 121 3.94 3.63 -5.55
C LEU A 121 2.82 4.18 -6.44
N THR A 122 1.79 4.79 -5.86
CA THR A 122 0.62 5.28 -6.59
C THR A 122 0.99 6.35 -7.62
N VAL A 123 1.76 7.37 -7.22
CA VAL A 123 2.22 8.43 -8.12
C VAL A 123 3.09 7.88 -9.24
N SER A 124 3.94 6.91 -8.93
CA SER A 124 4.80 6.27 -9.92
C SER A 124 4.02 5.43 -10.93
N LEU A 125 3.00 4.68 -10.49
CA LEU A 125 2.10 3.93 -11.38
C LEU A 125 1.32 4.87 -12.30
N LEU A 126 0.83 6.01 -11.79
CA LEU A 126 0.14 7.03 -12.59
C LEU A 126 1.08 7.62 -13.66
N ARG A 127 2.29 8.01 -13.27
CA ARG A 127 3.30 8.57 -14.20
C ARG A 127 3.73 7.58 -15.28
N ALA A 128 3.75 6.30 -14.96
CA ALA A 128 4.09 5.24 -15.89
C ALA A 128 2.90 4.78 -16.76
N ASN A 129 1.72 5.39 -16.62
CA ASN A 129 0.47 4.96 -17.25
C ASN A 129 0.13 3.47 -17.02
N LEU A 130 0.46 2.98 -15.81
CA LEU A 130 0.18 1.60 -15.39
C LEU A 130 -1.10 1.45 -14.57
N LEU A 131 -1.94 2.46 -14.49
CA LEU A 131 -3.31 2.33 -13.99
C LEU A 131 -4.29 2.40 -15.16
N SER A 132 -5.22 1.46 -15.20
CA SER A 132 -6.31 1.47 -16.21
C SER A 132 -7.11 2.77 -16.14
N PRO A 133 -7.61 3.31 -17.27
CA PRO A 133 -8.45 4.51 -17.27
C PRO A 133 -9.70 4.39 -16.38
N ASN A 134 -10.24 3.17 -16.24
CA ASN A 134 -11.36 2.86 -15.35
C ASN A 134 -10.92 2.14 -14.07
N GLY A 135 -9.63 2.15 -13.78
CA GLY A 135 -9.04 1.51 -12.61
C GLY A 135 -9.54 2.14 -11.30
N ARG A 136 -9.56 1.36 -10.24
CA ARG A 136 -9.95 1.81 -8.90
C ARG A 136 -8.78 1.73 -7.94
N ILE A 137 -8.63 2.77 -7.14
CA ILE A 137 -7.69 2.80 -6.02
C ILE A 137 -8.52 2.78 -4.74
N VAL A 138 -8.25 1.81 -3.88
CA VAL A 138 -8.89 1.69 -2.57
C VAL A 138 -7.81 1.74 -1.50
N ILE A 139 -8.00 2.58 -0.49
CA ILE A 139 -7.10 2.72 0.65
C ILE A 139 -7.78 2.12 1.86
N ALA A 140 -7.19 1.08 2.44
CA ALA A 140 -7.63 0.55 3.73
C ALA A 140 -7.21 1.51 4.84
N SER A 141 -8.15 1.91 5.67
CA SER A 141 -7.92 2.80 6.80
C SER A 141 -8.55 2.22 8.06
N ALA A 142 -8.01 2.59 9.22
CA ALA A 142 -8.50 2.11 10.51
C ALA A 142 -9.45 3.13 11.16
N GLU A 143 -10.44 2.65 11.90
CA GLU A 143 -11.41 3.46 12.66
C GLU A 143 -10.75 4.49 13.59
N PRO A 144 -9.60 4.22 14.28
CA PRO A 144 -8.91 5.23 15.08
C PRO A 144 -8.56 6.52 14.34
N ALA A 145 -8.46 6.48 13.00
CA ALA A 145 -8.23 7.67 12.19
C ALA A 145 -9.40 8.67 12.22
N ARG A 146 -10.59 8.24 12.62
CA ARG A 146 -11.79 9.08 12.73
C ARG A 146 -11.95 9.82 14.06
N GLY A 147 -10.94 9.79 14.95
CA GLY A 147 -10.95 10.60 16.17
C GLY A 147 -11.69 10.00 17.37
N GLY A 148 -11.96 8.71 17.37
CA GLY A 148 -12.45 8.00 18.56
C GLY A 148 -11.33 7.73 19.54
N ARG A 149 -11.21 8.50 20.63
CA ARG A 149 -10.47 8.24 21.90
C ARG A 149 -9.02 7.70 21.83
N ALA A 150 -8.36 7.68 20.71
CA ALA A 150 -6.92 7.49 20.67
C ALA A 150 -6.28 8.85 21.03
N HIS A 151 -5.51 8.91 22.10
CA HIS A 151 -4.66 10.05 22.43
C HIS A 151 -3.54 10.15 21.36
N VAL A 152 -3.89 10.60 20.16
CA VAL A 152 -2.90 11.10 19.22
C VAL A 152 -2.54 12.50 19.71
N GLN A 153 -1.53 12.59 20.56
CA GLN A 153 -0.86 13.86 20.80
C GLN A 153 -0.14 14.25 19.50
N ILE A 154 -0.84 15.02 18.68
CA ILE A 154 -0.16 15.72 17.59
C ILE A 154 0.71 16.78 18.28
N HIS A 155 1.99 16.49 18.47
CA HIS A 155 2.98 17.48 18.86
C HIS A 155 3.08 18.52 17.75
N ARG A 156 2.22 19.55 17.83
CA ARG A 156 2.42 20.79 17.08
C ARG A 156 3.69 21.45 17.59
N ARG A 157 4.85 21.11 17.03
CA ARG A 157 6.07 21.92 16.95
C ARG A 157 7.25 21.07 16.50
N ALA A 158 7.34 20.81 15.20
CA ALA A 158 8.67 20.81 14.59
C ALA A 158 9.05 22.29 14.46
N ARG A 159 9.92 22.79 15.32
CA ARG A 159 10.59 24.07 15.08
C ARG A 159 11.57 23.83 13.94
N LEU A 160 11.18 24.21 12.73
CA LEU A 160 12.18 24.49 11.71
C LEU A 160 12.96 25.70 12.24
N ARG A 161 14.24 25.53 12.54
CA ARG A 161 15.14 26.63 12.87
C ARG A 161 15.13 27.59 11.69
N GLY A 162 14.59 28.80 11.88
CA GLY A 162 14.91 29.96 11.09
C GLY A 162 13.81 30.65 10.27
N GLN A 163 12.52 30.25 10.30
CA GLN A 163 11.49 31.08 9.65
C GLN A 163 10.21 31.15 10.48
N ILE A 164 9.96 32.31 11.05
CA ILE A 164 8.68 32.68 11.66
C ILE A 164 7.79 33.20 10.52
N LEU A 165 6.78 32.41 10.13
CA LEU A 165 5.72 32.94 9.30
C LEU A 165 4.71 33.65 10.21
N PRO A 166 4.30 34.89 9.89
CA PRO A 166 3.33 35.65 10.72
C PRO A 166 1.97 34.95 10.69
N GLY A 167 1.41 34.78 11.88
CA GLY A 167 0.08 34.22 12.09
C GLY A 167 -1.01 35.03 11.41
N ARG A 168 -1.92 34.38 10.70
CA ARG A 168 -3.15 34.96 10.21
C ARG A 168 -4.08 35.24 11.41
N PRO A 169 -4.74 36.42 11.49
CA PRO A 169 -5.68 36.72 12.55
C PRO A 169 -6.93 35.85 12.44
N ASN A 170 -7.35 35.36 13.59
CA ASN A 170 -8.57 34.62 13.83
C ASN A 170 -9.79 35.47 13.41
N ARG A 171 -10.49 35.12 12.34
CA ARG A 171 -11.84 35.64 12.10
C ARG A 171 -12.84 34.73 12.80
N ARG A 172 -13.40 35.21 13.87
CA ARG A 172 -14.65 34.71 14.45
C ARG A 172 -15.79 35.09 13.50
N CYS A 173 -16.60 34.15 13.13
CA CYS A 173 -18.04 34.21 12.97
C CYS A 173 -18.61 32.86 13.36
#